data_bd70cce25fad7c4594fd9ec21c23e889
#
_entry.id   bd70cce25fad7c4594fd9ec21c23e889
#
_cell.length_a   1.000
_cell.length_b   1.000
_cell.length_c   1.000
_cell.angle_alpha   90.00
_cell.angle_beta   90.00
_cell.angle_gamma   90.00
#
_symmetry.space_group_name_H-M   'P 1'
#
loop_
_entity.id
_entity.type
_entity.pdbx_description
1 polymer ?
#
loop_
_entity_poly.entity_id
_entity_poly.type
_entity_poly.pdbx_seq_one_letter_code
_entity_poly.pdbx_strand_id
1 'polypeptide(L)'
;MDKTNTWLIGVFAVVLICVSLFSYLNAQANQSLLRPSIEDFDYKAFLLRPTPSIEDLEYKALDKKRANAEYAANRDFTDYEKFGSILFCNSSFNSRIEAATYSAQMELYISGKEADLSKWDTAIKDYENEKSKCKDVYPLVKQK
;
A
#
# COMPACT_ATOMS: atom_id res chain seq x y z
N MET A 1 52.85 35.94 16.74
CA MET A 1 51.87 34.84 16.39
C MET A 1 50.50 35.42 16.48
N ASP A 2 49.83 35.53 15.32
CA ASP A 2 48.56 36.24 15.19
C ASP A 2 47.42 35.42 15.84
N LYS A 3 46.71 36.08 16.77
CA LYS A 3 45.57 35.48 17.50
C LYS A 3 44.49 34.92 16.57
N THR A 4 44.41 35.41 15.35
CA THR A 4 43.48 34.96 14.30
C THR A 4 43.78 33.53 13.77
N ASN A 5 45.06 33.15 13.68
CA ASN A 5 45.46 31.83 13.22
C ASN A 5 45.14 30.73 14.24
N THR A 6 45.25 31.03 15.53
CA THR A 6 44.98 30.06 16.61
C THR A 6 43.48 29.75 16.71
N TRP A 7 42.62 30.71 16.48
CA TRP A 7 41.18 30.53 16.49
C TRP A 7 40.67 29.69 15.28
N LEU A 8 41.23 29.93 14.08
CA LEU A 8 40.94 29.16 12.87
C LEU A 8 41.34 27.69 13.04
N ILE A 9 42.49 27.38 13.62
CA ILE A 9 42.92 26.01 13.87
C ILE A 9 41.97 25.31 14.85
N GLY A 10 41.51 26.01 15.90
CA GLY A 10 40.55 25.47 16.85
C GLY A 10 39.20 25.12 16.20
N VAL A 11 38.66 25.98 15.34
CA VAL A 11 37.43 25.73 14.63
C VAL A 11 37.55 24.53 13.67
N PHE A 12 38.67 24.43 12.93
CA PHE A 12 38.92 23.28 12.04
C PHE A 12 39.02 21.96 12.80
N ALA A 13 39.66 21.94 13.96
CA ALA A 13 39.76 20.75 14.79
C ALA A 13 38.39 20.27 15.29
N VAL A 14 37.51 21.19 15.72
CA VAL A 14 36.15 20.86 16.16
C VAL A 14 35.32 20.30 15.01
N VAL A 15 35.40 20.90 13.82
CA VAL A 15 34.66 20.41 12.64
C VAL A 15 35.10 18.99 12.25
N LEU A 16 36.40 18.71 12.26
CA LEU A 16 36.93 17.38 11.93
C LEU A 16 36.46 16.32 12.96
N ILE A 17 36.44 16.67 14.25
CA ILE A 17 35.93 15.77 15.29
C ILE A 17 34.45 15.50 15.10
N CYS A 18 33.63 16.51 14.80
CA CYS A 18 32.21 16.35 14.55
C CYS A 18 31.93 15.47 13.32
N VAL A 19 32.67 15.67 12.22
CA VAL A 19 32.51 14.84 10.99
C VAL A 19 32.94 13.39 11.27
N SER A 20 33.99 13.17 12.02
CA SER A 20 34.45 11.83 12.38
C SER A 20 33.47 11.10 13.28
N LEU A 21 32.90 11.77 14.27
CA LEU A 21 31.86 11.22 15.15
C LEU A 21 30.57 10.90 14.37
N PHE A 22 30.16 11.77 13.47
CA PHE A 22 28.96 11.54 12.64
C PHE A 22 29.16 10.35 11.71
N SER A 23 30.33 10.20 11.09
CA SER A 23 30.67 9.06 10.24
C SER A 23 30.72 7.76 11.03
N TYR A 24 31.24 7.79 12.27
CA TYR A 24 31.29 6.61 13.15
C TYR A 24 29.89 6.17 13.58
N LEU A 25 29.05 7.12 13.99
CA LEU A 25 27.65 6.82 14.38
C LEU A 25 26.82 6.29 13.21
N ASN A 26 27.02 6.83 12.01
CA ASN A 26 26.36 6.36 10.81
C ASN A 26 26.82 4.94 10.40
N ALA A 27 28.10 4.64 10.58
CA ALA A 27 28.63 3.30 10.33
C ALA A 27 28.09 2.26 11.33
N GLN A 28 27.95 2.63 12.61
CA GLN A 28 27.32 1.75 13.62
C GLN A 28 25.82 1.54 13.38
N ALA A 29 25.08 2.60 13.01
CA ALA A 29 23.66 2.49 12.67
C ALA A 29 23.43 1.58 11.46
N ASN A 30 24.28 1.67 10.43
CA ASN A 30 24.20 0.78 9.27
C ASN A 30 24.59 -0.68 9.59
N GLN A 31 25.49 -0.91 10.53
CA GLN A 31 25.84 -2.28 10.91
C GLN A 31 24.75 -2.97 11.74
N SER A 32 24.00 -2.23 12.54
CA SER A 32 22.86 -2.77 13.30
C SER A 32 21.64 -3.07 12.43
N LEU A 33 21.48 -2.39 11.28
CA LEU A 33 20.42 -2.63 10.31
C LEU A 33 20.73 -3.75 9.30
N LEU A 34 22.01 -4.14 9.15
CA LEU A 34 22.45 -5.09 8.12
C LEU A 34 22.85 -6.47 8.65
N ARG A 35 22.69 -6.74 9.94
CA ARG A 35 22.85 -8.08 10.50
C ARG A 35 21.63 -8.50 11.33
N PRO A 36 20.55 -9.02 10.71
CA PRO A 36 19.91 -10.17 11.36
C PRO A 36 21.00 -11.25 11.39
N SER A 37 21.40 -11.65 12.60
CA SER A 37 22.35 -12.73 12.77
C SER A 37 21.85 -13.94 12.00
N ILE A 38 22.60 -14.38 10.99
CA ILE A 38 22.30 -15.60 10.23
C ILE A 38 22.25 -16.82 11.17
N GLU A 39 22.82 -16.68 12.37
CA GLU A 39 22.85 -17.71 13.41
C GLU A 39 21.50 -17.91 14.12
N ASP A 40 20.58 -16.90 14.11
CA ASP A 40 19.23 -17.04 14.67
C ASP A 40 18.19 -17.44 13.64
N PHE A 41 18.57 -17.61 12.37
CA PHE A 41 17.68 -18.14 11.36
C PHE A 41 17.53 -19.64 11.58
N ASP A 42 16.48 -20.05 12.28
CA ASP A 42 16.13 -21.46 12.45
C ASP A 42 15.79 -22.08 11.09
N TYR A 43 16.84 -22.51 10.39
CA TYR A 43 16.77 -23.14 9.07
C TYR A 43 15.84 -24.36 9.08
N LYS A 44 15.74 -25.04 10.26
CA LYS A 44 14.83 -26.16 10.47
C LYS A 44 13.37 -25.71 10.49
N ALA A 45 13.07 -24.59 11.15
CA ALA A 45 11.71 -24.02 11.17
C ALA A 45 11.32 -23.47 9.80
N PHE A 46 12.28 -22.97 9.00
CA PHE A 46 12.03 -22.55 7.62
C PHE A 46 11.73 -23.74 6.69
N LEU A 47 12.48 -24.83 6.81
CA LEU A 47 12.27 -26.05 6.01
C LEU A 47 11.01 -26.82 6.42
N LEU A 48 10.53 -26.63 7.66
CA LEU A 48 9.31 -27.26 8.17
C LEU A 48 8.06 -26.40 7.95
N ARG A 49 8.18 -25.19 7.42
CA ARG A 49 6.98 -24.45 6.95
C ARG A 49 6.41 -25.24 5.78
N PRO A 50 5.16 -25.66 5.86
CA PRO A 50 4.51 -26.27 4.71
C PRO A 50 4.64 -25.25 3.56
N THR A 51 5.20 -25.68 2.44
CA THR A 51 5.15 -24.89 1.21
C THR A 51 3.68 -24.57 0.98
N PRO A 52 3.30 -23.28 0.83
CA PRO A 52 1.92 -22.94 0.57
C PRO A 52 1.47 -23.74 -0.65
N SER A 53 0.32 -24.38 -0.57
CA SER A 53 -0.24 -25.09 -1.71
C SER A 53 -0.43 -24.11 -2.86
N ILE A 54 -0.44 -24.60 -4.11
CA ILE A 54 -0.75 -23.75 -5.28
C ILE A 54 -2.07 -23.04 -5.03
N GLU A 55 -2.99 -23.71 -4.40
CA GLU A 55 -4.30 -23.20 -3.96
C GLU A 55 -4.18 -22.01 -3.00
N ASP A 56 -3.34 -22.09 -1.96
CA ASP A 56 -3.11 -20.96 -1.04
C ASP A 56 -2.53 -19.73 -1.73
N LEU A 57 -1.70 -19.95 -2.76
CA LEU A 57 -1.11 -18.86 -3.54
C LEU A 57 -2.15 -18.16 -4.43
N GLU A 58 -3.03 -18.94 -5.06
CA GLU A 58 -4.11 -18.40 -5.89
C GLU A 58 -5.12 -17.62 -5.04
N TYR A 59 -5.52 -18.15 -3.90
CA TYR A 59 -6.41 -17.46 -2.97
C TYR A 59 -5.81 -16.14 -2.48
N LYS A 60 -4.53 -16.13 -2.08
CA LYS A 60 -3.83 -14.90 -1.67
C LYS A 60 -3.72 -13.89 -2.80
N ALA A 61 -3.54 -14.36 -4.04
CA ALA A 61 -3.50 -13.48 -5.20
C ALA A 61 -4.86 -12.82 -5.46
N LEU A 62 -5.97 -13.56 -5.31
CA LEU A 62 -7.33 -13.02 -5.40
C LEU A 62 -7.63 -12.01 -4.29
N ASP A 63 -7.27 -12.33 -3.05
CA ASP A 63 -7.45 -11.42 -1.90
C ASP A 63 -6.69 -10.11 -2.09
N LYS A 64 -5.44 -10.17 -2.59
CA LYS A 64 -4.67 -8.98 -2.93
C LYS A 64 -5.33 -8.15 -4.03
N LYS A 65 -5.87 -8.79 -5.07
CA LYS A 65 -6.58 -8.08 -6.16
C LYS A 65 -7.84 -7.40 -5.62
N ARG A 66 -8.63 -8.10 -4.78
CA ARG A 66 -9.79 -7.55 -4.11
C ARG A 66 -9.44 -6.32 -3.28
N ALA A 67 -8.44 -6.43 -2.41
CA ALA A 67 -8.00 -5.31 -1.55
C ALA A 67 -7.52 -4.10 -2.37
N ASN A 68 -6.82 -4.32 -3.48
CA ASN A 68 -6.40 -3.24 -4.38
C ASN A 68 -7.59 -2.56 -5.06
N ALA A 69 -8.60 -3.33 -5.48
CA ALA A 69 -9.82 -2.79 -6.09
C ALA A 69 -10.64 -1.97 -5.06
N GLU A 70 -10.79 -2.44 -3.82
CA GLU A 70 -11.43 -1.69 -2.74
C GLU A 70 -10.69 -0.37 -2.43
N TYR A 71 -9.36 -0.40 -2.39
CA TYR A 71 -8.57 0.82 -2.19
C TYR A 71 -8.77 1.82 -3.34
N ALA A 72 -8.73 1.35 -4.59
CA ALA A 72 -8.97 2.19 -5.76
C ALA A 72 -10.39 2.80 -5.73
N ALA A 73 -11.40 2.02 -5.39
CA ALA A 73 -12.77 2.48 -5.27
C ALA A 73 -12.91 3.63 -4.26
N ASN A 74 -12.31 3.49 -3.08
CA ASN A 74 -12.39 4.49 -2.03
C ASN A 74 -11.62 5.78 -2.40
N ARG A 75 -10.44 5.63 -3.01
CA ARG A 75 -9.64 6.77 -3.50
C ARG A 75 -10.43 7.55 -4.55
N ASP A 76 -10.94 6.88 -5.55
CA ASP A 76 -11.63 7.51 -6.67
C ASP A 76 -12.97 8.13 -6.22
N PHE A 77 -13.65 7.54 -5.23
CA PHE A 77 -14.82 8.15 -4.62
C PHE A 77 -14.47 9.45 -3.87
N THR A 78 -13.38 9.45 -3.12
CA THR A 78 -12.88 10.66 -2.44
C THR A 78 -12.51 11.75 -3.44
N ASP A 79 -11.92 11.37 -4.58
CA ASP A 79 -11.58 12.31 -5.64
C ASP A 79 -12.85 12.83 -6.34
N TYR A 80 -13.89 12.01 -6.49
CA TYR A 80 -15.19 12.45 -6.97
C TYR A 80 -15.82 13.50 -6.03
N GLU A 81 -15.79 13.26 -4.73
CA GLU A 81 -16.29 14.22 -3.74
C GLU A 81 -15.56 15.58 -3.81
N LYS A 82 -14.26 15.58 -4.12
CA LYS A 82 -13.45 16.79 -4.22
C LYS A 82 -13.64 17.53 -5.54
N PHE A 83 -13.66 16.81 -6.65
CA PHE A 83 -13.54 17.37 -7.99
C PHE A 83 -14.86 17.33 -8.78
N GLY A 84 -15.83 16.53 -8.35
CA GLY A 84 -17.14 16.39 -8.98
C GLY A 84 -17.10 15.78 -10.37
N SER A 85 -16.01 15.14 -10.78
CA SER A 85 -15.87 14.60 -12.13
C SER A 85 -16.52 13.22 -12.26
N ILE A 86 -17.37 13.04 -13.27
CA ILE A 86 -18.01 11.77 -13.64
C ILE A 86 -16.98 10.64 -13.82
N LEU A 87 -15.75 10.95 -14.24
CA LEU A 87 -14.69 9.95 -14.44
C LEU A 87 -14.33 9.26 -13.14
N PHE A 88 -14.17 10.01 -12.05
CA PHE A 88 -13.88 9.45 -10.74
C PHE A 88 -15.06 8.65 -10.18
N CYS A 89 -16.30 9.12 -10.37
CA CYS A 89 -17.49 8.37 -9.99
C CYS A 89 -17.54 7.02 -10.72
N ASN A 90 -17.43 7.01 -12.03
CA ASN A 90 -17.43 5.79 -12.83
C ASN A 90 -16.27 4.85 -12.47
N SER A 91 -15.06 5.38 -12.24
CA SER A 91 -13.90 4.61 -11.85
C SER A 91 -14.11 3.94 -10.49
N SER A 92 -14.66 4.66 -9.52
CA SER A 92 -14.98 4.12 -8.19
C SER A 92 -15.94 2.93 -8.29
N PHE A 93 -17.04 3.04 -9.06
CA PHE A 93 -17.98 1.93 -9.21
C PHE A 93 -17.40 0.76 -10.00
N ASN A 94 -16.58 1.00 -11.03
CA ASN A 94 -15.86 -0.08 -11.71
C ASN A 94 -14.99 -0.87 -10.74
N SER A 95 -14.24 -0.19 -9.89
CA SER A 95 -13.39 -0.84 -8.89
C SER A 95 -14.19 -1.61 -7.83
N ARG A 96 -15.41 -1.14 -7.46
CA ARG A 96 -16.34 -1.88 -6.59
C ARG A 96 -16.85 -3.16 -7.25
N ILE A 97 -17.19 -3.10 -8.55
CA ILE A 97 -17.60 -4.26 -9.33
C ILE A 97 -16.46 -5.29 -9.40
N GLU A 98 -15.23 -4.84 -9.65
CA GLU A 98 -14.05 -5.72 -9.63
C GLU A 98 -13.85 -6.37 -8.27
N ALA A 99 -13.94 -5.62 -7.18
CA ALA A 99 -13.81 -6.15 -5.82
C ALA A 99 -14.88 -7.21 -5.52
N ALA A 100 -16.13 -6.97 -5.91
CA ALA A 100 -17.22 -7.95 -5.77
C ALA A 100 -16.98 -9.21 -6.61
N THR A 101 -16.47 -9.05 -7.84
CA THR A 101 -16.09 -10.17 -8.71
C THR A 101 -14.99 -11.03 -8.10
N TYR A 102 -13.93 -10.41 -7.54
CA TYR A 102 -12.88 -11.17 -6.84
C TYR A 102 -13.41 -11.85 -5.59
N SER A 103 -14.33 -11.22 -4.87
CA SER A 103 -14.99 -11.83 -3.70
C SER A 103 -15.82 -13.06 -4.09
N ALA A 104 -16.53 -13.00 -5.20
CA ALA A 104 -17.28 -14.14 -5.74
C ALA A 104 -16.33 -15.28 -6.13
N GLN A 105 -15.19 -14.98 -6.77
CA GLN A 105 -14.17 -15.97 -7.11
C GLN A 105 -13.57 -16.62 -5.87
N MET A 106 -13.31 -15.83 -4.82
CA MET A 106 -12.82 -16.37 -3.53
C MET A 106 -13.86 -17.29 -2.87
N GLU A 107 -15.16 -16.95 -2.97
CA GLU A 107 -16.24 -17.79 -2.46
C GLU A 107 -16.31 -19.13 -3.20
N LEU A 108 -16.24 -19.10 -4.54
CA LEU A 108 -16.13 -20.30 -5.36
C LEU A 108 -14.93 -21.17 -4.99
N TYR A 109 -13.82 -20.51 -4.65
CA TYR A 109 -12.61 -21.18 -4.28
C TYR A 109 -12.74 -21.93 -2.96
N ILE A 110 -13.42 -21.32 -1.97
CA ILE A 110 -13.64 -21.90 -0.64
C ILE A 110 -14.73 -22.97 -0.67
N SER A 111 -15.88 -22.66 -1.31
CA SER A 111 -17.10 -23.45 -1.24
C SER A 111 -17.30 -24.36 -2.45
N GLY A 112 -16.46 -24.23 -3.47
CA GLY A 112 -16.55 -24.99 -4.71
C GLY A 112 -17.87 -24.74 -5.44
N LYS A 113 -18.43 -25.80 -6.04
CA LYS A 113 -19.68 -25.70 -6.85
C LYS A 113 -20.94 -25.39 -6.03
N GLU A 114 -20.86 -25.48 -4.70
CA GLU A 114 -21.98 -25.21 -3.79
C GLU A 114 -22.02 -23.74 -3.34
N ALA A 115 -21.12 -22.89 -3.85
CA ALA A 115 -21.07 -21.48 -3.50
C ALA A 115 -22.37 -20.75 -3.92
N ASP A 116 -23.00 -20.08 -2.96
CA ASP A 116 -24.10 -19.15 -3.26
C ASP A 116 -23.54 -17.78 -3.65
N LEU A 117 -23.56 -17.50 -4.95
CA LEU A 117 -23.04 -16.24 -5.50
C LEU A 117 -24.10 -15.14 -5.61
N SER A 118 -25.35 -15.42 -5.25
CA SER A 118 -26.50 -14.50 -5.45
C SER A 118 -26.27 -13.13 -4.78
N LYS A 119 -25.59 -13.11 -3.64
CA LYS A 119 -25.21 -11.86 -2.94
C LYS A 119 -24.26 -11.00 -3.75
N TRP A 120 -23.31 -11.62 -4.46
CA TRP A 120 -22.34 -10.90 -5.27
C TRP A 120 -22.93 -10.42 -6.59
N ASP A 121 -23.78 -11.24 -7.22
CA ASP A 121 -24.55 -10.84 -8.41
C ASP A 121 -25.46 -9.65 -8.10
N THR A 122 -26.09 -9.65 -6.94
CA THR A 122 -26.91 -8.52 -6.48
C THR A 122 -26.04 -7.28 -6.27
N ALA A 123 -24.93 -7.39 -5.57
CA ALA A 123 -24.02 -6.26 -5.32
C ALA A 123 -23.48 -5.67 -6.63
N ILE A 124 -23.10 -6.51 -7.59
CA ILE A 124 -22.61 -6.05 -8.90
C ILE A 124 -23.69 -5.25 -9.63
N LYS A 125 -24.93 -5.76 -9.69
CA LYS A 125 -26.07 -5.06 -10.31
C LYS A 125 -26.38 -3.73 -9.63
N ASP A 126 -26.29 -3.68 -8.31
CA ASP A 126 -26.50 -2.45 -7.56
C ASP A 126 -25.40 -1.42 -7.89
N TYR A 127 -24.14 -1.84 -7.98
CA TYR A 127 -23.04 -0.95 -8.38
C TYR A 127 -23.16 -0.47 -9.84
N GLU A 128 -23.61 -1.33 -10.77
CA GLU A 128 -23.91 -0.93 -12.16
C GLU A 128 -25.03 0.10 -12.22
N ASN A 129 -26.09 -0.09 -11.43
CA ASN A 129 -27.19 0.85 -11.34
C ASN A 129 -26.74 2.19 -10.73
N GLU A 130 -25.97 2.19 -9.64
CA GLU A 130 -25.43 3.42 -9.06
C GLU A 130 -24.45 4.12 -10.01
N LYS A 131 -23.61 3.37 -10.73
CA LYS A 131 -22.73 3.92 -11.77
C LYS A 131 -23.50 4.65 -12.85
N SER A 132 -24.67 4.15 -13.25
CA SER A 132 -25.52 4.80 -14.25
C SER A 132 -26.05 6.19 -13.82
N LYS A 133 -26.01 6.49 -12.52
CA LYS A 133 -26.42 7.78 -11.93
C LYS A 133 -25.27 8.77 -11.80
N CYS A 134 -24.04 8.36 -12.13
CA CYS A 134 -22.89 9.25 -12.09
C CYS A 134 -23.07 10.42 -13.04
N LYS A 135 -22.76 11.60 -12.56
CA LYS A 135 -22.81 12.87 -13.33
C LYS A 135 -21.70 13.81 -12.86
N ASP A 136 -21.35 14.74 -13.72
CA ASP A 136 -20.47 15.82 -13.31
C ASP A 136 -21.19 16.75 -12.33
N VAL A 137 -20.57 16.94 -11.17
CA VAL A 137 -21.02 17.89 -10.16
C VAL A 137 -19.97 18.97 -10.09
N TYR A 138 -20.11 19.98 -10.95
CA TYR A 138 -19.22 21.14 -10.88
C TYR A 138 -19.43 21.85 -9.55
N PRO A 139 -18.37 22.01 -8.74
CA PRO A 139 -18.48 22.85 -7.57
C PRO A 139 -18.90 24.25 -8.07
N LEU A 140 -20.03 24.74 -7.58
CA LEU A 140 -20.44 26.12 -7.81
C LEU A 140 -19.30 27.00 -7.31
N VAL A 141 -18.42 27.40 -8.22
CA VAL A 141 -17.40 28.40 -7.92
C VAL A 141 -18.19 29.65 -7.53
N LYS A 142 -18.25 29.92 -6.24
CA LYS A 142 -18.78 31.18 -5.75
C LYS A 142 -17.89 32.26 -6.38
N GLN A 143 -18.37 32.85 -7.48
CA GLN A 143 -17.79 34.06 -8.01
C GLN A 143 -17.89 35.10 -6.88
N LYS A 144 -16.74 35.49 -6.32
CA LYS A 144 -16.60 36.63 -5.42
C LYS A 144 -16.52 37.90 -6.23
#